data_7dc3c57d05f4e18358629fbfd4ecefd5
#
_entry.id   7dc3c57d05f4e18358629fbfd4ecefd5
#
_cell.length_a   1.000
_cell.length_b   1.000
_cell.length_c   1.000
_cell.angle_alpha   90.00
_cell.angle_beta   90.00
_cell.angle_gamma   90.00
#
_symmetry.space_group_name_H-M   'P 1'
#
loop_
_entity.id
_entity.type
_entity.pdbx_description
1 polymer ?
#
loop_
_entity_poly.entity_id
_entity_poly.type
_entity_poly.pdbx_seq_one_letter_code
_entity_poly.pdbx_strand_id
1 'polypeptide(L)'
;MSEQGESGAMIGAEMTVDISQHLLETMRAAYRRQRMLAERALAQLLPADWHVRLDPESNSVAIIVRHMAGNMHSRWTDFLVSDGEKPERDRDGEFRPGEQTPEALTEEWDDAWDVTLATIDALEPDDLLRVVTVRGKPLSVAEALLRQLDHYGQHVGQIIFLAKHLRGASWSSLSISTPPRDG
;
A
#
# COMPACT_ATOMS: atom_id res chain seq x y z
N MET A 1 41.29 7.68 58.43
CA MET A 1 41.36 6.75 57.25
C MET A 1 39.99 6.23 56.98
N SER A 2 39.31 6.83 56.02
CA SER A 2 37.96 6.46 55.64
C SER A 2 37.92 6.61 54.14
N GLU A 3 37.97 5.47 53.45
CA GLU A 3 37.70 5.35 52.02
C GLU A 3 36.20 5.35 51.85
N GLN A 4 35.68 6.40 51.22
CA GLN A 4 34.30 6.39 50.69
C GLN A 4 34.39 6.09 49.20
N GLY A 5 33.89 4.92 48.84
CA GLY A 5 33.79 4.47 47.48
C GLY A 5 32.80 5.30 46.67
N GLU A 6 33.27 5.77 45.55
CA GLU A 6 32.45 6.35 44.50
C GLU A 6 31.66 5.24 43.85
N SER A 7 30.38 5.16 44.21
CA SER A 7 29.39 4.42 43.41
C SER A 7 28.84 5.35 42.37
N GLY A 8 29.56 5.47 41.25
CA GLY A 8 29.11 6.20 40.08
C GLY A 8 27.91 5.53 39.45
N ALA A 9 26.78 6.18 39.52
CA ALA A 9 25.55 5.82 38.87
C ALA A 9 25.73 5.80 37.34
N MET A 10 25.70 4.61 36.74
CA MET A 10 25.33 4.45 35.33
C MET A 10 23.82 4.52 35.25
N ILE A 11 23.28 5.72 35.24
CA ILE A 11 21.88 5.96 34.94
C ILE A 11 21.73 5.90 33.43
N GLY A 12 20.85 5.02 32.98
CA GLY A 12 20.61 4.58 31.63
C GLY A 12 20.57 5.71 30.60
N ALA A 13 21.13 5.43 29.44
CA ALA A 13 20.82 6.17 28.24
C ALA A 13 19.32 6.00 27.99
N GLU A 14 18.54 7.05 28.26
CA GLU A 14 17.17 7.15 27.74
C GLU A 14 17.28 7.03 26.24
N MET A 15 16.72 5.93 25.70
CA MET A 15 16.50 5.80 24.26
C MET A 15 15.45 6.86 23.90
N THR A 16 15.91 8.02 23.44
CA THR A 16 15.03 8.98 22.80
C THR A 16 14.52 8.33 21.51
N VAL A 17 13.24 7.95 21.51
CA VAL A 17 12.59 7.44 20.29
C VAL A 17 12.49 8.61 19.33
N ASP A 18 13.19 8.52 18.21
CA ASP A 18 12.99 9.46 17.10
C ASP A 18 11.63 9.20 16.49
N ILE A 19 10.67 10.11 16.73
CA ILE A 19 9.29 10.00 16.26
C ILE A 19 9.24 9.94 14.74
N SER A 20 10.09 10.67 14.04
CA SER A 20 10.13 10.68 12.57
C SER A 20 10.59 9.34 12.03
N GLN A 21 11.64 8.78 12.61
CA GLN A 21 12.11 7.43 12.27
C GLN A 21 11.04 6.37 12.53
N HIS A 22 10.46 6.39 13.73
CA HIS A 22 9.40 5.43 14.09
C HIS A 22 8.17 5.54 13.19
N LEU A 23 7.74 6.75 12.83
CA LEU A 23 6.63 7.00 11.93
C LEU A 23 6.93 6.42 10.54
N LEU A 24 8.12 6.67 10.00
CA LEU A 24 8.52 6.19 8.69
C LEU A 24 8.56 4.64 8.64
N GLU A 25 9.13 4.01 9.66
CA GLU A 25 9.13 2.54 9.79
C GLU A 25 7.72 1.96 9.89
N THR A 26 6.84 2.62 10.64
CA THR A 26 5.42 2.23 10.75
C THR A 26 4.71 2.31 9.41
N MET A 27 4.95 3.37 8.64
CA MET A 27 4.40 3.53 7.29
C MET A 27 4.94 2.47 6.33
N ARG A 28 6.24 2.20 6.31
CA ARG A 28 6.86 1.12 5.53
C ARG A 28 6.20 -0.23 5.79
N ALA A 29 6.00 -0.57 7.06
CA ALA A 29 5.33 -1.79 7.47
C ALA A 29 3.85 -1.83 7.00
N ALA A 30 3.13 -0.70 7.08
CA ALA A 30 1.75 -0.59 6.65
C ALA A 30 1.60 -0.80 5.14
N TYR A 31 2.46 -0.20 4.30
CA TYR A 31 2.45 -0.41 2.84
C TYR A 31 2.72 -1.86 2.47
N ARG A 32 3.75 -2.48 3.05
CA ARG A 32 4.03 -3.92 2.85
C ARG A 32 2.86 -4.80 3.26
N ARG A 33 2.16 -4.44 4.33
CA ARG A 33 0.96 -5.15 4.76
C ARG A 33 -0.18 -5.03 3.72
N GLN A 34 -0.39 -3.87 3.11
CA GLN A 34 -1.41 -3.71 2.05
C GLN A 34 -1.08 -4.59 0.85
N ARG A 35 0.17 -4.57 0.36
CA ARG A 35 0.63 -5.45 -0.71
C ARG A 35 0.34 -6.92 -0.38
N MET A 36 0.83 -7.40 0.75
CA MET A 36 0.65 -8.78 1.19
C MET A 36 -0.82 -9.21 1.25
N LEU A 37 -1.70 -8.37 1.79
CA LEU A 37 -3.13 -8.69 1.91
C LEU A 37 -3.80 -8.80 0.54
N ALA A 38 -3.48 -7.89 -0.38
CA ALA A 38 -3.98 -7.93 -1.74
C ALA A 38 -3.49 -9.20 -2.48
N GLU A 39 -2.18 -9.46 -2.46
CA GLU A 39 -1.58 -10.64 -3.12
C GLU A 39 -2.20 -11.96 -2.61
N ARG A 40 -2.41 -12.08 -1.30
CA ARG A 40 -3.07 -13.25 -0.71
C ARG A 40 -4.55 -13.38 -1.13
N ALA A 41 -5.22 -12.28 -1.44
CA ALA A 41 -6.57 -12.30 -1.98
C ALA A 41 -6.58 -12.68 -3.47
N LEU A 42 -5.71 -12.04 -4.26
CA LEU A 42 -5.55 -12.28 -5.71
C LEU A 42 -5.15 -13.74 -6.00
N ALA A 43 -4.26 -14.31 -5.20
CA ALA A 43 -3.81 -15.70 -5.33
C ALA A 43 -4.93 -16.75 -5.15
N GLN A 44 -6.08 -16.36 -4.61
CA GLN A 44 -7.23 -17.26 -4.46
C GLN A 44 -8.20 -17.21 -5.65
N LEU A 45 -8.06 -16.22 -6.53
CA LEU A 45 -8.96 -16.06 -7.69
C LEU A 45 -8.64 -17.07 -8.80
N LEU A 46 -9.69 -17.52 -9.48
CA LEU A 46 -9.55 -18.20 -10.76
C LEU A 46 -9.36 -17.16 -11.88
N PRO A 47 -8.73 -17.53 -13.01
CA PRO A 47 -8.58 -16.61 -14.14
C PRO A 47 -9.89 -15.94 -14.58
N ALA A 48 -11.00 -16.67 -14.55
CA ALA A 48 -12.31 -16.14 -14.92
C ALA A 48 -12.89 -15.12 -13.92
N ASP A 49 -12.40 -15.10 -12.66
CA ASP A 49 -12.91 -14.21 -11.63
C ASP A 49 -12.44 -12.76 -11.82
N TRP A 50 -11.29 -12.55 -12.46
CA TRP A 50 -10.61 -11.25 -12.52
C TRP A 50 -11.45 -10.15 -13.20
N HIS A 51 -12.24 -10.52 -14.23
CA HIS A 51 -13.05 -9.57 -15.00
C HIS A 51 -14.53 -9.53 -14.58
N VAL A 52 -14.92 -10.33 -13.58
CA VAL A 52 -16.30 -10.35 -13.10
C VAL A 52 -16.65 -9.02 -12.42
N ARG A 53 -17.76 -8.43 -12.86
CA ARG A 53 -18.38 -7.26 -12.23
C ARG A 53 -19.66 -7.71 -11.54
N LEU A 54 -19.88 -7.22 -10.30
CA LEU A 54 -21.09 -7.57 -9.53
C LEU A 54 -22.35 -6.90 -10.13
N ASP A 55 -22.16 -5.73 -10.72
CA ASP A 55 -23.18 -4.95 -11.43
C ASP A 55 -22.52 -4.01 -12.46
N PRO A 56 -23.28 -3.33 -13.33
CA PRO A 56 -22.72 -2.47 -14.37
C PRO A 56 -21.85 -1.30 -13.87
N GLU A 57 -22.06 -0.83 -12.65
CA GLU A 57 -21.34 0.30 -12.06
C GLU A 57 -20.13 -0.14 -11.23
N SER A 58 -20.07 -1.42 -10.83
CA SER A 58 -18.98 -1.94 -10.00
C SER A 58 -17.71 -2.19 -10.84
N ASN A 59 -16.56 -1.94 -10.24
CA ASN A 59 -15.28 -2.31 -10.81
C ASN A 59 -15.00 -3.80 -10.58
N SER A 60 -14.41 -4.46 -11.58
CA SER A 60 -13.84 -5.79 -11.43
C SER A 60 -12.49 -5.73 -10.72
N VAL A 61 -11.98 -6.88 -10.26
CA VAL A 61 -10.62 -6.98 -9.71
C VAL A 61 -9.57 -6.49 -10.71
N ALA A 62 -9.69 -6.85 -11.98
CA ALA A 62 -8.79 -6.41 -13.05
C ALA A 62 -8.75 -4.87 -13.18
N ILE A 63 -9.90 -4.20 -13.11
CA ILE A 63 -9.98 -2.74 -13.15
C ILE A 63 -9.27 -2.12 -11.92
N ILE A 64 -9.52 -2.66 -10.73
CA ILE A 64 -8.92 -2.15 -9.50
C ILE A 64 -7.40 -2.32 -9.52
N VAL A 65 -6.89 -3.47 -9.93
CA VAL A 65 -5.46 -3.76 -10.04
C VAL A 65 -4.80 -2.78 -11.01
N ARG A 66 -5.33 -2.63 -12.22
CA ARG A 66 -4.81 -1.69 -13.23
C ARG A 66 -4.85 -0.24 -12.73
N HIS A 67 -5.95 0.17 -12.09
CA HIS A 67 -6.05 1.52 -11.51
C HIS A 67 -5.00 1.75 -10.42
N MET A 68 -4.79 0.78 -9.55
CA MET A 68 -3.77 0.88 -8.51
C MET A 68 -2.37 0.93 -9.11
N ALA A 69 -2.05 0.08 -10.08
CA ALA A 69 -0.75 0.07 -10.75
C ALA A 69 -0.45 1.42 -11.43
N GLY A 70 -1.38 1.93 -12.24
CA GLY A 70 -1.23 3.24 -12.88
C GLY A 70 -1.11 4.39 -11.87
N ASN A 71 -1.84 4.32 -10.75
CA ASN A 71 -1.71 5.29 -9.67
C ASN A 71 -0.33 5.22 -9.00
N MET A 72 0.18 4.03 -8.70
CA MET A 72 1.48 3.81 -8.06
C MET A 72 2.61 4.35 -8.92
N HIS A 73 2.67 3.99 -10.20
CA HIS A 73 3.65 4.50 -11.13
C HIS A 73 3.62 6.03 -11.21
N SER A 74 2.44 6.61 -11.39
CA SER A 74 2.29 8.06 -11.44
C SER A 74 2.76 8.73 -10.16
N ARG A 75 2.43 8.17 -9.01
CA ARG A 75 2.68 8.77 -7.70
C ARG A 75 4.12 8.66 -7.24
N TRP A 76 4.78 7.51 -7.45
CA TRP A 76 6.05 7.21 -6.82
C TRP A 76 7.25 7.38 -7.73
N THR A 77 7.09 7.40 -9.05
CA THR A 77 8.18 7.74 -9.96
C THR A 77 8.61 9.19 -9.73
N ASP A 78 9.90 9.38 -9.48
CA ASP A 78 10.50 10.71 -9.19
C ASP A 78 9.75 11.49 -8.10
N PHE A 79 9.30 10.80 -7.06
CA PHE A 79 8.35 11.28 -6.05
C PHE A 79 8.75 12.62 -5.40
N LEU A 80 10.05 12.80 -5.08
CA LEU A 80 10.52 13.99 -4.37
C LEU A 80 10.78 15.20 -5.28
N VAL A 81 10.75 15.04 -6.61
CA VAL A 81 11.20 16.05 -7.55
C VAL A 81 10.22 16.36 -8.68
N SER A 82 9.16 15.56 -8.83
CA SER A 82 8.15 15.76 -9.87
C SER A 82 6.74 15.75 -9.29
N ASP A 83 5.75 16.22 -10.06
CA ASP A 83 4.35 16.10 -9.65
C ASP A 83 3.93 14.63 -9.61
N GLY A 84 3.24 14.24 -8.56
CA GLY A 84 2.72 12.88 -8.39
C GLY A 84 1.55 12.54 -9.32
N GLU A 85 1.09 13.43 -10.18
CA GLU A 85 0.20 13.12 -11.30
C GLU A 85 0.97 13.33 -12.59
N LYS A 86 1.39 12.24 -13.21
CA LYS A 86 2.17 12.28 -14.44
C LYS A 86 1.28 12.58 -15.64
N PRO A 87 1.71 13.45 -16.59
CA PRO A 87 0.89 13.84 -17.73
C PRO A 87 0.57 12.69 -18.69
N GLU A 88 1.40 11.66 -18.73
CA GLU A 88 1.24 10.48 -19.58
C GLU A 88 0.25 9.45 -18.99
N ARG A 89 -0.21 9.65 -17.76
CA ARG A 89 -1.17 8.73 -17.12
C ARG A 89 -2.56 8.84 -17.74
N ASP A 90 -3.05 7.79 -18.35
CA ASP A 90 -4.46 7.67 -18.78
C ASP A 90 -5.35 7.13 -17.65
N ARG A 91 -5.64 7.99 -16.66
CA ARG A 91 -6.48 7.61 -15.51
C ARG A 91 -7.85 7.08 -15.93
N ASP A 92 -8.48 7.69 -16.93
CA ASP A 92 -9.83 7.29 -17.35
C ASP A 92 -9.80 5.96 -18.09
N GLY A 93 -8.71 5.66 -18.80
CA GLY A 93 -8.44 4.36 -19.42
C GLY A 93 -8.30 3.23 -18.42
N GLU A 94 -7.78 3.52 -17.21
CA GLU A 94 -7.63 2.51 -16.15
C GLU A 94 -8.99 1.89 -15.75
N PHE A 95 -10.09 2.63 -15.86
CA PHE A 95 -11.44 2.19 -15.49
C PHE A 95 -12.25 1.56 -16.62
N ARG A 96 -11.71 1.54 -17.85
CA ARG A 96 -12.40 0.87 -18.96
C ARG A 96 -12.27 -0.64 -18.83
N PRO A 97 -13.28 -1.42 -19.24
CA PRO A 97 -13.12 -2.86 -19.38
C PRO A 97 -11.92 -3.19 -20.28
N GLY A 98 -11.16 -4.19 -19.91
CA GLY A 98 -9.97 -4.64 -20.64
C GLY A 98 -9.95 -6.15 -20.78
N GLU A 99 -9.08 -6.66 -21.64
CA GLU A 99 -8.91 -8.10 -21.91
C GLU A 99 -7.54 -8.62 -21.42
N GLN A 100 -6.84 -7.84 -20.57
CA GLN A 100 -5.55 -8.25 -20.03
C GLN A 100 -5.69 -9.55 -19.25
N THR A 101 -4.73 -10.45 -19.44
CA THR A 101 -4.71 -11.71 -18.69
C THR A 101 -4.37 -11.47 -17.21
N PRO A 102 -4.76 -12.37 -16.30
CA PRO A 102 -4.36 -12.29 -14.91
C PRO A 102 -2.84 -12.19 -14.70
N GLU A 103 -2.08 -12.88 -15.55
CA GLU A 103 -0.61 -12.86 -15.52
C GLU A 103 -0.07 -11.46 -15.84
N ALA A 104 -0.55 -10.84 -16.92
CA ALA A 104 -0.14 -9.48 -17.30
C ALA A 104 -0.54 -8.45 -16.22
N LEU A 105 -1.73 -8.58 -15.64
CA LEU A 105 -2.17 -7.72 -14.53
C LEU A 105 -1.33 -7.92 -13.27
N THR A 106 -0.88 -9.14 -13.01
CA THR A 106 0.00 -9.44 -11.87
C THR A 106 1.41 -8.86 -12.09
N GLU A 107 1.94 -8.93 -13.30
CA GLU A 107 3.22 -8.31 -13.66
C GLU A 107 3.16 -6.78 -13.48
N GLU A 108 2.10 -6.11 -13.97
CA GLU A 108 1.90 -4.67 -13.75
C GLU A 108 1.77 -4.32 -12.26
N TRP A 109 1.09 -5.15 -11.50
CA TRP A 109 0.94 -4.99 -10.05
C TRP A 109 2.25 -5.09 -9.32
N ASP A 110 3.05 -6.10 -9.62
CA ASP A 110 4.34 -6.34 -8.97
C ASP A 110 5.32 -5.20 -9.26
N ASP A 111 5.44 -4.78 -10.53
CA ASP A 111 6.29 -3.67 -10.93
C ASP A 111 5.88 -2.35 -10.24
N ALA A 112 4.59 -2.06 -10.18
CA ALA A 112 4.07 -0.87 -9.51
C ALA A 112 4.35 -0.87 -8.00
N TRP A 113 4.20 -2.02 -7.32
CA TRP A 113 4.56 -2.16 -5.92
C TRP A 113 6.05 -2.07 -5.67
N ASP A 114 6.86 -2.59 -6.57
CA ASP A 114 8.32 -2.51 -6.45
C ASP A 114 8.79 -1.05 -6.54
N VAL A 115 8.27 -0.26 -7.49
CA VAL A 115 8.51 1.19 -7.56
C VAL A 115 8.04 1.88 -6.28
N THR A 116 6.85 1.55 -5.78
CA THR A 116 6.28 2.13 -4.56
C THR A 116 7.16 1.87 -3.35
N LEU A 117 7.49 0.60 -3.11
CA LEU A 117 8.26 0.21 -1.93
C LEU A 117 9.71 0.70 -2.01
N ALA A 118 10.36 0.64 -3.18
CA ALA A 118 11.70 1.18 -3.36
C ALA A 118 11.75 2.69 -3.05
N THR A 119 10.76 3.45 -3.51
CA THR A 119 10.66 4.89 -3.22
C THR A 119 10.48 5.15 -1.73
N ILE A 120 9.57 4.43 -1.06
CA ILE A 120 9.29 4.63 0.37
C ILE A 120 10.48 4.17 1.23
N ASP A 121 11.18 3.13 0.83
CA ASP A 121 12.36 2.62 1.54
C ASP A 121 13.57 3.55 1.44
N ALA A 122 13.67 4.31 0.34
CA ALA A 122 14.71 5.29 0.14
C ALA A 122 14.50 6.62 0.91
N LEU A 123 13.30 6.86 1.48
CA LEU A 123 13.04 8.06 2.28
C LEU A 123 13.80 8.00 3.60
N GLU A 124 14.29 9.16 4.02
CA GLU A 124 14.88 9.37 5.33
C GLU A 124 13.91 10.14 6.26
N PRO A 125 14.08 10.09 7.59
CA PRO A 125 13.21 10.81 8.54
C PRO A 125 13.05 12.29 8.23
N ASP A 126 14.11 12.94 7.78
CA ASP A 126 14.13 14.37 7.43
C ASP A 126 13.31 14.68 6.17
N ASP A 127 13.05 13.68 5.31
CA ASP A 127 12.21 13.87 4.14
C ASP A 127 10.72 14.04 4.49
N LEU A 128 10.27 13.60 5.65
CA LEU A 128 8.85 13.61 6.02
C LEU A 128 8.19 14.99 5.94
N LEU A 129 8.97 16.04 6.21
CA LEU A 129 8.48 17.43 6.15
C LEU A 129 8.76 18.11 4.81
N ARG A 130 9.47 17.47 3.88
CA ARG A 130 9.67 18.03 2.53
C ARG A 130 8.34 18.19 1.82
N VAL A 131 8.27 19.20 0.96
CA VAL A 131 7.08 19.48 0.16
C VAL A 131 7.21 18.78 -1.19
N VAL A 132 6.20 17.99 -1.51
CA VAL A 132 5.96 17.39 -2.83
C VAL A 132 4.67 17.94 -3.42
N THR A 133 4.42 17.74 -4.70
CA THR A 133 3.19 18.20 -5.36
C THR A 133 2.40 17.03 -5.91
N VAL A 134 1.08 17.16 -5.86
CA VAL A 134 0.12 16.24 -6.47
C VAL A 134 -0.96 17.05 -7.15
N ARG A 135 -1.04 16.99 -8.46
CA ARG A 135 -1.96 17.83 -9.26
C ARG A 135 -1.76 19.32 -8.98
N GLY A 136 -0.50 19.75 -8.90
CA GLY A 136 -0.13 21.11 -8.58
C GLY A 136 -0.41 21.57 -7.15
N LYS A 137 -0.91 20.69 -6.26
CA LYS A 137 -1.18 21.02 -4.87
C LYS A 137 -0.04 20.55 -3.98
N PRO A 138 0.52 21.41 -3.12
CA PRO A 138 1.58 21.05 -2.20
C PRO A 138 1.05 20.16 -1.08
N LEU A 139 1.87 19.19 -0.69
CA LEU A 139 1.68 18.29 0.46
C LEU A 139 3.05 18.06 1.09
N SER A 140 3.11 17.83 2.41
CA SER A 140 4.30 17.21 2.96
C SER A 140 4.41 15.75 2.51
N VAL A 141 5.62 15.20 2.52
CA VAL A 141 5.85 13.77 2.25
C VAL A 141 5.00 12.90 3.17
N ALA A 142 4.93 13.25 4.48
CA ALA A 142 4.10 12.53 5.43
C ALA A 142 2.61 12.52 5.04
N GLU A 143 2.06 13.68 4.63
CA GLU A 143 0.67 13.77 4.15
C GLU A 143 0.46 12.96 2.89
N ALA A 144 1.40 13.00 1.95
CA ALA A 144 1.33 12.21 0.72
C ALA A 144 1.33 10.70 1.01
N LEU A 145 2.21 10.25 1.92
CA LEU A 145 2.25 8.85 2.39
C LEU A 145 0.91 8.43 3.03
N LEU A 146 0.40 9.19 4.00
CA LEU A 146 -0.86 8.87 4.67
C LEU A 146 -2.02 8.81 3.70
N ARG A 147 -2.12 9.79 2.79
CA ARG A 147 -3.18 9.85 1.77
C ARG A 147 -3.15 8.64 0.84
N GLN A 148 -1.96 8.20 0.41
CA GLN A 148 -1.85 7.05 -0.47
C GLN A 148 -2.09 5.74 0.27
N LEU A 149 -1.67 5.63 1.53
CA LEU A 149 -1.97 4.47 2.37
C LEU A 149 -3.48 4.28 2.55
N ASP A 150 -4.22 5.37 2.81
CA ASP A 150 -5.69 5.36 2.87
C ASP A 150 -6.31 4.90 1.55
N HIS A 151 -5.88 5.49 0.43
CA HIS A 151 -6.35 5.12 -0.90
C HIS A 151 -6.10 3.64 -1.23
N TYR A 152 -4.90 3.13 -0.94
CA TYR A 152 -4.59 1.71 -1.17
C TYR A 152 -5.38 0.80 -0.23
N GLY A 153 -5.57 1.21 1.03
CA GLY A 153 -6.40 0.46 1.98
C GLY A 153 -7.84 0.28 1.50
N GLN A 154 -8.44 1.31 0.89
CA GLN A 154 -9.78 1.26 0.31
C GLN A 154 -9.84 0.25 -0.84
N HIS A 155 -8.89 0.29 -1.79
CA HIS A 155 -8.86 -0.61 -2.94
C HIS A 155 -8.50 -2.05 -2.57
N VAL A 156 -7.57 -2.25 -1.64
CA VAL A 156 -7.24 -3.59 -1.12
C VAL A 156 -8.45 -4.20 -0.43
N GLY A 157 -9.22 -3.39 0.34
CA GLY A 157 -10.49 -3.82 0.91
C GLY A 157 -11.51 -4.26 -0.15
N GLN A 158 -11.61 -3.54 -1.27
CA GLN A 158 -12.46 -3.92 -2.41
C GLN A 158 -12.00 -5.23 -3.06
N ILE A 159 -10.71 -5.41 -3.31
CA ILE A 159 -10.13 -6.66 -3.85
C ILE A 159 -10.48 -7.84 -2.92
N ILE A 160 -10.25 -7.69 -1.60
CA ILE A 160 -10.55 -8.73 -0.62
C ILE A 160 -12.04 -9.07 -0.60
N PHE A 161 -12.90 -8.06 -0.63
CA PHE A 161 -14.35 -8.26 -0.66
C PHE A 161 -14.81 -9.02 -1.90
N LEU A 162 -14.36 -8.59 -3.09
CA LEU A 162 -14.67 -9.23 -4.36
C LEU A 162 -14.14 -10.67 -4.40
N ALA A 163 -12.87 -10.87 -4.06
CA ALA A 163 -12.26 -12.20 -4.04
C ALA A 163 -13.02 -13.15 -3.11
N LYS A 164 -13.37 -12.69 -1.91
CA LYS A 164 -14.15 -13.47 -0.95
C LYS A 164 -15.54 -13.81 -1.49
N HIS A 165 -16.22 -12.87 -2.14
CA HIS A 165 -17.53 -13.09 -2.76
C HIS A 165 -17.46 -14.14 -3.87
N LEU A 166 -16.50 -13.99 -4.78
CA LEU A 166 -16.32 -14.87 -5.94
C LEU A 166 -15.89 -16.28 -5.54
N ARG A 167 -15.06 -16.42 -4.50
CA ARG A 167 -14.59 -17.73 -4.03
C ARG A 167 -15.58 -18.44 -3.10
N GLY A 168 -16.49 -17.71 -2.47
CA GLY A 168 -17.54 -18.29 -1.61
C GLY A 168 -16.98 -19.26 -0.57
N ALA A 169 -17.44 -20.51 -0.61
CA ALA A 169 -17.00 -21.55 0.34
C ALA A 169 -15.54 -21.98 0.18
N SER A 170 -14.89 -21.67 -0.97
CA SER A 170 -13.47 -21.95 -1.20
C SER A 170 -12.53 -20.85 -0.68
N TRP A 171 -13.08 -19.78 -0.11
CA TRP A 171 -12.28 -18.68 0.43
C TRP A 171 -11.53 -19.06 1.70
N SER A 172 -10.24 -18.81 1.74
CA SER A 172 -9.40 -18.92 2.95
C SER A 172 -9.19 -17.56 3.59
N SER A 173 -9.42 -17.43 4.89
CA SER A 173 -9.25 -16.16 5.62
C SER A 173 -7.81 -15.64 5.54
N LEU A 174 -7.66 -14.33 5.36
CA LEU A 174 -6.37 -13.65 5.30
C LEU A 174 -5.81 -13.25 6.67
N SER A 175 -6.63 -13.32 7.71
CA SER A 175 -6.29 -12.97 9.09
C SER A 175 -6.78 -14.07 10.05
N ILE A 176 -7.39 -13.70 11.14
CA ILE A 176 -7.95 -14.64 12.12
C ILE A 176 -9.13 -15.38 11.46
N SER A 177 -9.13 -16.71 11.57
CA SER A 177 -10.25 -17.53 11.11
C SER A 177 -11.53 -17.15 11.86
N THR A 178 -12.60 -16.86 11.13
CA THR A 178 -13.92 -16.71 11.73
C THR A 178 -14.48 -18.11 12.04
N PRO A 179 -15.20 -18.32 13.16
CA PRO A 179 -15.90 -19.57 13.40
C PRO A 179 -16.90 -19.86 12.26
N PRO A 180 -17.26 -21.14 12.02
CA PRO A 180 -18.30 -21.50 11.07
C PRO A 180 -19.56 -20.66 11.34
N ARG A 181 -20.18 -20.16 10.30
CA ARG A 181 -21.50 -19.51 10.42
C ARG A 181 -22.51 -20.63 10.38
N ASP A 182 -23.18 -20.87 11.49
CA ASP A 182 -24.33 -21.73 11.52
C ASP A 182 -25.37 -21.15 10.56
N GLY A 183 -25.72 -21.93 9.52
CA GLY A 183 -26.65 -21.56 8.47
C GLY A 183 -28.11 -21.66 8.94
#